data_4093290ada06fd8147dc3ccfcbd73969
#
_entry.id   4093290ada06fd8147dc3ccfcbd73969
#
_cell.length_a   1.000
_cell.length_b   1.000
_cell.length_c   1.000
_cell.angle_alpha   90.00
_cell.angle_beta   90.00
_cell.angle_gamma   90.00
#
_symmetry.space_group_name_H-M   'P 1'
#
loop_
_entity.id
_entity.type
_entity.pdbx_description
1 polymer ?
#
loop_
_entity_poly.entity_id
_entity_poly.type
_entity_poly.pdbx_seq_one_letter_code
_entity_poly.pdbx_strand_id
1 'polypeptide(L)'
;MPDGSNIRYVLAHTMDQLQKKIFQCAEDDTRSLFAMIQIYELLLLNQLRGANNFESRWKHYQMVKKVLENRLVGKKRHMRALLIERTVLQHESRSEKALAFLTNTHKMIMLNLLELSCSHYSEVRTKAQTVLHQGLNYFSYSYTVLIPQLVQNLQMDTLEHHERFKVC
;
A
#
# COMPACT_ATOMS: atom_id res chain seq x y z
N MET A 1 -22.32 -5.83 -7.99
CA MET A 1 -23.02 -7.08 -8.30
C MET A 1 -24.51 -6.86 -8.14
N PRO A 2 -25.37 -7.48 -8.95
CA PRO A 2 -26.83 -7.34 -8.79
C PRO A 2 -27.36 -7.83 -7.44
N ASP A 3 -26.60 -8.67 -6.75
CA ASP A 3 -26.87 -9.20 -5.39
C ASP A 3 -26.35 -8.32 -4.23
N GLY A 4 -25.84 -7.11 -4.52
CA GLY A 4 -25.30 -6.19 -3.52
C GLY A 4 -23.94 -6.60 -2.94
N SER A 5 -23.33 -7.68 -3.41
CA SER A 5 -22.01 -8.12 -2.91
C SER A 5 -20.89 -7.18 -3.39
N ASN A 6 -19.92 -6.92 -2.50
CA ASN A 6 -18.75 -6.11 -2.82
C ASN A 6 -17.75 -6.95 -3.64
N ILE A 7 -17.58 -6.60 -4.92
CA ILE A 7 -16.66 -7.28 -5.85
C ILE A 7 -15.24 -7.40 -5.28
N ARG A 8 -14.74 -6.36 -4.63
CA ARG A 8 -13.38 -6.36 -4.05
C ARG A 8 -13.25 -7.39 -2.93
N TYR A 9 -14.30 -7.53 -2.11
CA TYR A 9 -14.33 -8.54 -1.05
C TYR A 9 -14.34 -9.96 -1.62
N VAL A 10 -15.21 -10.21 -2.60
CA VAL A 10 -15.32 -11.52 -3.27
C VAL A 10 -13.99 -11.89 -3.91
N LEU A 11 -13.38 -10.97 -4.65
CA LEU A 11 -12.10 -11.21 -5.30
C LEU A 11 -10.98 -11.47 -4.27
N ALA A 12 -10.89 -10.67 -3.21
CA ALA A 12 -9.90 -10.86 -2.17
C ALA A 12 -10.06 -12.21 -1.45
N HIS A 13 -11.31 -12.64 -1.21
CA HIS A 13 -11.59 -13.95 -0.61
C HIS A 13 -11.23 -15.12 -1.55
N THR A 14 -11.51 -14.98 -2.84
CA THR A 14 -11.10 -15.97 -3.84
C THR A 14 -9.58 -16.08 -3.93
N MET A 15 -8.87 -14.95 -3.87
CA MET A 15 -7.41 -14.90 -3.87
C MET A 15 -6.81 -15.53 -2.61
N ASP A 16 -7.42 -15.33 -1.44
CA ASP A 16 -7.03 -16.00 -0.19
C ASP A 16 -7.14 -17.53 -0.31
N GLN A 17 -8.25 -18.02 -0.85
CA GLN A 17 -8.42 -19.46 -1.10
C GLN A 17 -7.40 -20.01 -2.10
N LEU A 18 -7.10 -19.24 -3.14
CA LEU A 18 -6.12 -19.62 -4.15
C LEU A 18 -4.71 -19.66 -3.55
N GLN A 19 -4.33 -18.69 -2.72
CA GLN A 19 -3.04 -18.67 -2.03
C GLN A 19 -2.84 -19.95 -1.21
N LYS A 20 -3.84 -20.34 -0.40
CA LYS A 20 -3.80 -21.54 0.41
C LYS A 20 -3.62 -22.80 -0.44
N LYS A 21 -4.28 -22.87 -1.60
CA LYS A 21 -4.11 -23.98 -2.55
C LYS A 21 -2.71 -24.02 -3.15
N ILE A 22 -2.16 -22.87 -3.56
CA ILE A 22 -0.81 -22.79 -4.12
C ILE A 22 0.23 -23.23 -3.10
N PHE A 23 0.14 -22.80 -1.86
CA PHE A 23 1.04 -23.25 -0.80
C PHE A 23 0.95 -24.76 -0.51
N GLN A 24 -0.22 -25.39 -0.74
CA GLN A 24 -0.38 -26.82 -0.53
C GLN A 24 0.10 -27.67 -1.72
N CYS A 25 -0.03 -27.19 -2.95
CA CYS A 25 0.12 -28.00 -4.14
C CYS A 25 1.26 -27.57 -5.08
N ALA A 26 1.69 -26.32 -5.01
CA ALA A 26 2.58 -25.70 -5.99
C ALA A 26 3.38 -24.54 -5.40
N GLU A 27 3.97 -24.71 -4.21
CA GLU A 27 4.74 -23.68 -3.53
C GLU A 27 5.92 -23.15 -4.37
N ASP A 28 6.44 -23.97 -5.29
CA ASP A 28 7.53 -23.62 -6.21
C ASP A 28 7.10 -22.73 -7.39
N ASP A 29 5.79 -22.51 -7.59
CA ASP A 29 5.31 -21.64 -8.67
C ASP A 29 5.44 -20.15 -8.33
N THR A 30 6.66 -19.66 -8.38
CA THR A 30 6.98 -18.26 -8.12
C THR A 30 6.24 -17.28 -9.05
N ARG A 31 5.92 -17.68 -10.29
CA ARG A 31 5.18 -16.84 -11.25
C ARG A 31 3.76 -16.59 -10.78
N SER A 32 3.07 -17.62 -10.32
CA SER A 32 1.72 -17.49 -9.75
C SER A 32 1.74 -16.66 -8.47
N LEU A 33 2.74 -16.84 -7.60
CA LEU A 33 2.91 -16.03 -6.39
C LEU A 33 3.15 -14.55 -6.74
N PHE A 34 3.97 -14.24 -7.75
CA PHE A 34 4.15 -12.87 -8.23
C PHE A 34 2.86 -12.24 -8.78
N ALA A 35 2.11 -12.98 -9.60
CA ALA A 35 0.84 -12.51 -10.12
C ALA A 35 -0.16 -12.20 -8.99
N MET A 36 -0.19 -13.05 -7.95
CA MET A 36 -1.02 -12.82 -6.77
C MET A 36 -0.63 -11.55 -6.02
N ILE A 37 0.66 -11.32 -5.80
CA ILE A 37 1.14 -10.09 -5.16
C ILE A 37 0.73 -8.86 -5.96
N GLN A 38 0.80 -8.90 -7.29
CA GLN A 38 0.35 -7.80 -8.15
C GLN A 38 -1.15 -7.54 -8.01
N ILE A 39 -1.97 -8.59 -7.92
CA ILE A 39 -3.42 -8.45 -7.69
C ILE A 39 -3.68 -7.86 -6.30
N TYR A 40 -2.98 -8.33 -5.26
CA TYR A 40 -3.07 -7.74 -3.92
C TYR A 40 -2.63 -6.27 -3.90
N GLU A 41 -1.57 -5.91 -4.62
CA GLU A 41 -1.12 -4.53 -4.78
C GLU A 41 -2.23 -3.66 -5.38
N LEU A 42 -2.86 -4.11 -6.46
CA LEU A 42 -3.99 -3.39 -7.08
C LEU A 42 -5.20 -3.28 -6.15
N LEU A 43 -5.55 -4.34 -5.42
CA LEU A 43 -6.67 -4.33 -4.49
C LEU A 43 -6.41 -3.44 -3.27
N LEU A 44 -5.17 -3.42 -2.76
CA LEU A 44 -4.78 -2.67 -1.59
C LEU A 44 -4.60 -1.18 -1.91
N LEU A 45 -3.91 -0.87 -3.02
CA LEU A 45 -3.38 0.45 -3.32
C LEU A 45 -4.10 1.19 -4.46
N ASN A 46 -5.16 0.61 -5.05
CA ASN A 46 -5.86 1.22 -6.19
C ASN A 46 -6.50 2.58 -5.86
N GLN A 47 -6.66 2.92 -4.59
CA GLN A 47 -7.08 4.26 -4.16
C GLN A 47 -5.96 5.32 -4.27
N LEU A 48 -4.71 4.90 -4.51
CA LEU A 48 -3.55 5.78 -4.71
C LEU A 48 -3.57 6.58 -6.01
N ARG A 49 -4.55 6.40 -6.88
CA ARG A 49 -4.71 7.25 -8.08
C ARG A 49 -4.85 8.72 -7.71
N GLY A 50 -5.44 9.04 -6.55
CA GLY A 50 -5.47 10.39 -5.99
C GLY A 50 -4.07 10.90 -5.62
N ALA A 51 -3.24 10.09 -4.99
CA ALA A 51 -1.88 10.46 -4.61
C ALA A 51 -0.98 10.76 -5.83
N ASN A 52 -1.09 9.97 -6.91
CA ASN A 52 -0.38 10.24 -8.16
C ASN A 52 -0.84 11.55 -8.82
N ASN A 53 -2.14 11.85 -8.76
CA ASN A 53 -2.67 13.13 -9.22
C ASN A 53 -2.17 14.30 -8.37
N PHE A 54 -2.07 14.09 -7.03
CA PHE A 54 -1.51 15.10 -6.13
C PHE A 54 -0.05 15.39 -6.45
N GLU A 55 0.80 14.36 -6.62
CA GLU A 55 2.21 14.54 -6.99
C GLU A 55 2.37 15.26 -8.34
N SER A 56 1.57 14.90 -9.34
CA SER A 56 1.57 15.57 -10.63
C SER A 56 1.17 17.04 -10.50
N ARG A 57 0.10 17.34 -9.75
CA ARG A 57 -0.34 18.71 -9.45
C ARG A 57 0.71 19.47 -8.65
N TRP A 58 1.38 18.83 -7.69
CA TRP A 58 2.46 19.42 -6.92
C TRP A 58 3.68 19.77 -7.77
N LYS A 59 4.10 18.88 -8.67
CA LYS A 59 5.18 19.15 -9.62
C LYS A 59 4.82 20.31 -10.56
N HIS A 60 3.60 20.31 -11.06
CA HIS A 60 3.09 21.42 -11.89
C HIS A 60 3.09 22.75 -11.11
N TYR A 61 2.61 22.75 -9.88
CA TYR A 61 2.64 23.91 -8.99
C TYR A 61 4.05 24.44 -8.76
N GLN A 62 5.03 23.55 -8.50
CA GLN A 62 6.43 23.95 -8.33
C GLN A 62 7.01 24.60 -9.61
N MET A 63 6.64 24.09 -10.78
CA MET A 63 7.04 24.65 -12.06
C MET A 63 6.44 26.05 -12.26
N VAL A 64 5.14 26.19 -12.03
CA VAL A 64 4.42 27.48 -12.14
C VAL A 64 4.99 28.50 -11.15
N LYS A 65 5.24 28.07 -9.90
CA LYS A 65 5.87 28.90 -8.87
C LYS A 65 7.22 29.45 -9.35
N LYS A 66 8.09 28.58 -9.88
CA LYS A 66 9.42 28.96 -10.38
C LYS A 66 9.35 29.96 -11.55
N VAL A 67 8.40 29.76 -12.45
CA VAL A 67 8.17 30.69 -13.59
C VAL A 67 7.65 32.04 -13.10
N LEU A 68 6.75 32.06 -12.13
CA LEU A 68 6.18 33.27 -11.56
C LEU A 68 7.22 34.06 -10.72
N GLU A 69 8.04 33.37 -9.94
CA GLU A 69 9.14 34.00 -9.18
C GLU A 69 10.13 34.69 -10.12
N ASN A 70 10.47 34.08 -11.25
CA ASN A 70 11.37 34.66 -12.25
C ASN A 70 10.77 35.89 -12.98
N ARG A 71 9.43 35.94 -13.14
CA ARG A 71 8.74 37.05 -13.85
C ARG A 71 8.27 38.18 -12.96
N LEU A 72 8.19 37.95 -11.64
CA LEU A 72 7.48 38.83 -10.69
C LEU A 72 8.39 39.34 -9.58
N VAL A 73 9.65 39.53 -9.86
CA VAL A 73 10.58 40.20 -8.95
C VAL A 73 9.95 41.55 -8.53
N GLY A 74 9.41 41.61 -7.30
CA GLY A 74 8.84 42.81 -6.70
C GLY A 74 7.31 42.82 -6.43
N LYS A 75 6.51 41.85 -6.85
CA LYS A 75 5.05 41.84 -6.62
C LYS A 75 4.64 40.86 -5.52
N LYS A 76 4.64 41.30 -4.27
CA LYS A 76 4.27 40.53 -3.06
C LYS A 76 2.88 39.85 -3.09
N ARG A 77 1.93 40.32 -3.92
CA ARG A 77 0.56 39.80 -3.99
C ARG A 77 0.48 38.34 -4.51
N HIS A 78 1.36 38.00 -5.45
CA HIS A 78 1.33 36.65 -6.06
C HIS A 78 1.93 35.57 -5.14
N MET A 79 2.91 35.93 -4.29
CA MET A 79 3.46 35.03 -3.29
C MET A 79 2.40 34.53 -2.30
N ARG A 80 1.49 35.43 -1.89
CA ARG A 80 0.41 35.10 -0.95
C ARG A 80 -0.58 34.10 -1.55
N ALA A 81 -0.96 34.26 -2.80
CA ALA A 81 -1.83 33.30 -3.51
C ALA A 81 -1.18 31.92 -3.65
N LEU A 82 0.12 31.88 -3.99
CA LEU A 82 0.89 30.63 -4.07
C LEU A 82 1.00 29.91 -2.72
N LEU A 83 1.16 30.65 -1.62
CA LEU A 83 1.19 30.07 -0.27
C LEU A 83 -0.16 29.49 0.13
N ILE A 84 -1.26 30.16 -0.21
CA ILE A 84 -2.62 29.65 0.04
C ILE A 84 -2.84 28.35 -0.74
N GLU A 85 -2.53 28.34 -2.03
CA GLU A 85 -2.69 27.18 -2.88
C GLU A 85 -1.85 25.97 -2.40
N ARG A 86 -0.61 26.24 -1.96
CA ARG A 86 0.23 25.22 -1.31
C ARG A 86 -0.44 24.63 -0.07
N THR A 87 -1.01 25.48 0.78
CA THR A 87 -1.67 25.05 2.02
C THR A 87 -2.91 24.21 1.71
N VAL A 88 -3.71 24.61 0.72
CA VAL A 88 -4.88 23.85 0.26
C VAL A 88 -4.47 22.47 -0.24
N LEU A 89 -3.46 22.39 -1.12
CA LEU A 89 -2.95 21.12 -1.63
C LEU A 89 -2.40 20.20 -0.53
N GLN A 90 -1.72 20.76 0.46
CA GLN A 90 -1.25 20.00 1.62
C GLN A 90 -2.40 19.49 2.47
N HIS A 91 -3.44 20.29 2.64
CA HIS A 91 -4.63 19.91 3.39
C HIS A 91 -5.42 18.81 2.67
N GLU A 92 -5.64 18.93 1.36
CA GLU A 92 -6.27 17.90 0.53
C GLU A 92 -5.51 16.57 0.63
N SER A 93 -4.18 16.59 0.50
CA SER A 93 -3.35 15.38 0.63
C SER A 93 -3.46 14.71 2.00
N ARG A 94 -3.52 15.50 3.07
CA ARG A 94 -3.73 14.98 4.44
C ARG A 94 -5.13 14.40 4.61
N SER A 95 -6.14 15.06 4.06
CA SER A 95 -7.53 14.61 4.13
C SER A 95 -7.74 13.30 3.38
N GLU A 96 -7.15 13.14 2.19
CA GLU A 96 -7.21 11.89 1.43
C GLU A 96 -6.58 10.72 2.21
N LYS A 97 -5.43 10.93 2.85
CA LYS A 97 -4.80 9.91 3.71
C LYS A 97 -5.63 9.58 4.96
N ALA A 98 -6.23 10.60 5.57
CA ALA A 98 -7.07 10.40 6.76
C ALA A 98 -8.39 9.66 6.46
N LEU A 99 -8.89 9.74 5.22
CA LEU A 99 -10.10 9.06 4.76
C LEU A 99 -9.87 7.62 4.29
N ALA A 100 -8.63 7.16 4.26
CA ALA A 100 -8.30 5.78 3.91
C ALA A 100 -8.69 4.84 5.06
N PHE A 101 -9.95 4.40 5.08
CA PHE A 101 -10.44 3.46 6.07
C PHE A 101 -9.92 2.04 5.81
N LEU A 102 -9.33 1.45 6.85
CA LEU A 102 -8.91 0.06 6.84
C LEU A 102 -10.14 -0.87 6.97
N THR A 103 -10.59 -1.44 5.86
CA THR A 103 -11.69 -2.42 5.85
C THR A 103 -11.20 -3.83 6.16
N ASN A 104 -12.14 -4.76 6.45
CA ASN A 104 -11.81 -6.16 6.65
C ASN A 104 -11.14 -6.80 5.41
N THR A 105 -11.50 -6.35 4.21
CA THR A 105 -10.85 -6.76 2.96
C THR A 105 -9.37 -6.37 2.96
N HIS A 106 -9.05 -5.14 3.33
CA HIS A 106 -7.66 -4.67 3.42
C HIS A 106 -6.87 -5.44 4.49
N LYS A 107 -7.49 -5.72 5.65
CA LYS A 107 -6.85 -6.53 6.71
C LYS A 107 -6.48 -7.92 6.22
N MET A 108 -7.41 -8.60 5.53
CA MET A 108 -7.17 -9.92 4.96
C MET A 108 -6.03 -9.90 3.94
N ILE A 109 -6.03 -8.93 3.03
CA ILE A 109 -4.97 -8.78 2.03
C ILE A 109 -3.61 -8.53 2.71
N MET A 110 -3.55 -7.70 3.74
CA MET A 110 -2.31 -7.42 4.47
C MET A 110 -1.77 -8.66 5.19
N LEU A 111 -2.64 -9.49 5.77
CA LEU A 111 -2.24 -10.75 6.39
C LEU A 111 -1.72 -11.75 5.35
N ASN A 112 -2.36 -11.85 4.19
CA ASN A 112 -1.90 -12.69 3.10
C ASN A 112 -0.54 -12.22 2.53
N LEU A 113 -0.35 -10.91 2.42
CA LEU A 113 0.96 -10.34 2.05
C LEU A 113 2.03 -10.58 3.12
N LEU A 114 1.67 -10.56 4.41
CA LEU A 114 2.58 -10.92 5.48
C LEU A 114 3.04 -12.38 5.36
N GLU A 115 2.13 -13.29 5.06
CA GLU A 115 2.46 -14.70 4.83
C GLU A 115 3.39 -14.87 3.62
N LEU A 116 3.12 -14.20 2.49
CA LEU A 116 3.99 -14.17 1.31
C LEU A 116 5.35 -13.51 1.59
N SER A 117 5.40 -12.57 2.53
CA SER A 117 6.65 -11.95 3.01
C SER A 117 7.56 -12.93 3.77
N CYS A 118 7.01 -14.05 4.21
CA CYS A 118 7.76 -15.15 4.83
C CYS A 118 8.16 -16.23 3.82
N SER A 119 7.92 -16.04 2.53
CA SER A 119 8.25 -17.01 1.48
C SER A 119 9.73 -17.37 1.46
N HIS A 120 10.02 -18.63 1.15
CA HIS A 120 11.38 -19.13 0.94
C HIS A 120 12.08 -18.41 -0.23
N TYR A 121 11.34 -18.04 -1.26
CA TYR A 121 11.86 -17.36 -2.46
C TYR A 121 12.12 -15.89 -2.19
N SER A 122 13.39 -15.47 -2.26
CA SER A 122 13.83 -14.11 -1.93
C SER A 122 13.14 -13.02 -2.75
N GLU A 123 12.88 -13.27 -4.04
CA GLU A 123 12.20 -12.31 -4.91
C GLU A 123 10.73 -12.12 -4.52
N VAL A 124 10.00 -13.22 -4.27
CA VAL A 124 8.61 -13.20 -3.80
C VAL A 124 8.53 -12.45 -2.47
N ARG A 125 9.40 -12.82 -1.53
CA ARG A 125 9.50 -12.16 -0.22
C ARG A 125 9.70 -10.66 -0.34
N THR A 126 10.71 -10.23 -1.11
CA THR A 126 11.03 -8.80 -1.27
C THR A 126 9.88 -8.02 -1.91
N LYS A 127 9.23 -8.58 -2.93
CA LYS A 127 8.07 -7.92 -3.56
C LYS A 127 6.89 -7.82 -2.60
N ALA A 128 6.59 -8.88 -1.85
CA ALA A 128 5.52 -8.88 -0.86
C ALA A 128 5.77 -7.87 0.26
N GLN A 129 6.99 -7.82 0.80
CA GLN A 129 7.41 -6.82 1.79
C GLN A 129 7.26 -5.39 1.27
N THR A 130 7.65 -5.13 0.02
CA THR A 130 7.51 -3.81 -0.60
C THR A 130 6.04 -3.37 -0.66
N VAL A 131 5.15 -4.24 -1.11
CA VAL A 131 3.71 -3.94 -1.19
C VAL A 131 3.10 -3.78 0.19
N LEU A 132 3.48 -4.64 1.15
CA LEU A 132 3.03 -4.56 2.53
C LEU A 132 3.46 -3.24 3.19
N HIS A 133 4.72 -2.83 2.99
CA HIS A 133 5.24 -1.56 3.48
C HIS A 133 4.49 -0.35 2.90
N GLN A 134 4.17 -0.39 1.62
CA GLN A 134 3.33 0.65 0.99
C GLN A 134 1.93 0.70 1.63
N GLY A 135 1.32 -0.46 1.89
CA GLY A 135 0.04 -0.55 2.61
C GLY A 135 0.11 0.04 4.01
N LEU A 136 1.15 -0.27 4.78
CA LEU A 136 1.39 0.29 6.12
C LEU A 136 1.53 1.81 6.11
N ASN A 137 2.22 2.35 5.12
CA ASN A 137 2.38 3.80 4.96
C ASN A 137 1.09 4.50 4.53
N TYR A 138 0.21 3.78 3.83
CA TYR A 138 -1.04 4.34 3.34
C TYR A 138 -2.16 4.31 4.38
N PHE A 139 -2.35 3.19 5.07
CA PHE A 139 -3.39 3.03 6.07
C PHE A 139 -2.85 3.32 7.47
N SER A 140 -3.26 4.44 8.04
CA SER A 140 -2.88 4.79 9.42
C SER A 140 -3.33 3.70 10.41
N TYR A 141 -2.45 3.36 11.35
CA TYR A 141 -2.68 2.33 12.38
C TYR A 141 -2.87 0.89 11.86
N SER A 142 -2.63 0.61 10.58
CA SER A 142 -2.75 -0.73 10.01
C SER A 142 -1.77 -1.74 10.60
N TYR A 143 -0.65 -1.28 11.16
CA TYR A 143 0.32 -2.13 11.89
C TYR A 143 -0.33 -2.92 13.04
N THR A 144 -1.41 -2.41 13.64
CA THR A 144 -2.13 -3.12 14.71
C THR A 144 -2.70 -4.46 14.27
N VAL A 145 -2.96 -4.62 12.97
CA VAL A 145 -3.43 -5.89 12.37
C VAL A 145 -2.31 -6.92 12.29
N LEU A 146 -1.08 -6.45 12.04
CA LEU A 146 0.08 -7.32 11.79
C LEU A 146 0.82 -7.71 13.07
N ILE A 147 0.81 -6.84 14.09
CA ILE A 147 1.55 -7.05 15.34
C ILE A 147 1.29 -8.42 15.98
N PRO A 148 0.04 -8.88 16.14
CA PRO A 148 -0.22 -10.18 16.75
C PRO A 148 0.45 -11.33 16.01
N GLN A 149 0.39 -11.30 14.68
CA GLN A 149 0.99 -12.34 13.84
C GLN A 149 2.52 -12.27 13.84
N LEU A 150 3.09 -11.06 13.84
CA LEU A 150 4.54 -10.86 13.94
C LEU A 150 5.07 -11.37 15.29
N VAL A 151 4.39 -11.07 16.38
CA VAL A 151 4.76 -11.57 17.72
C VAL A 151 4.69 -13.09 17.75
N GLN A 152 3.65 -13.69 17.16
CA GLN A 152 3.54 -15.15 17.07
C GLN A 152 4.68 -15.76 16.25
N ASN A 153 5.06 -15.14 15.14
CA ASN A 153 6.19 -15.58 14.32
C ASN A 153 7.53 -15.52 15.10
N LEU A 154 7.71 -14.49 15.92
CA LEU A 154 8.91 -14.34 16.77
C LEU A 154 8.98 -15.35 17.90
N GLN A 155 7.84 -15.84 18.38
CA GLN A 155 7.77 -16.85 19.44
C GLN A 155 8.00 -18.28 18.95
N MET A 156 7.97 -18.50 17.61
CA MET A 156 8.26 -19.81 17.01
C MET A 156 9.77 -20.07 16.98
N ASP A 157 10.28 -20.71 18.04
CA ASP A 157 11.71 -20.98 18.27
C ASP A 157 12.17 -22.27 17.56
N THR A 158 12.00 -22.37 16.23
CA THR A 158 12.48 -23.53 15.46
C THR A 158 13.36 -23.09 14.29
N LEU A 159 14.51 -23.76 14.14
CA LEU A 159 15.46 -23.54 13.04
C LEU A 159 14.81 -23.63 11.65
N GLU A 160 13.71 -24.35 11.52
CA GLU A 160 12.95 -24.52 10.28
C GLU A 160 12.19 -23.26 9.86
N HIS A 161 11.98 -22.31 10.77
CA HIS A 161 11.23 -21.07 10.51
C HIS A 161 12.11 -19.81 10.40
N HIS A 162 13.40 -19.98 10.13
CA HIS A 162 14.34 -18.86 10.03
C HIS A 162 13.90 -17.77 9.03
N GLU A 163 13.20 -18.13 7.96
CA GLU A 163 12.70 -17.17 6.97
C GLU A 163 11.63 -16.23 7.55
N ARG A 164 10.88 -16.66 8.57
CA ARG A 164 9.86 -15.85 9.23
C ARG A 164 10.46 -14.71 10.07
N PHE A 165 11.67 -14.92 10.61
CA PHE A 165 12.39 -13.87 11.34
C PHE A 165 12.87 -12.73 10.43
N LYS A 166 13.07 -12.97 9.15
CA LYS A 166 13.51 -11.93 8.20
C LYS A 166 12.44 -10.88 7.90
N VAL A 167 11.23 -11.08 8.35
CA VAL A 167 10.08 -10.17 8.15
C VAL A 167 9.88 -9.24 9.33
N CYS A 168 10.31 -9.65 10.52
CA CYS A 168 10.23 -8.90 11.77
C CYS A 168 11.39 -7.93 11.89
#